data_787e3b880679092b54a542cfd9e300a8
#
_entry.id   787e3b880679092b54a542cfd9e300a8
#
_cell.length_a   1.000
_cell.length_b   1.000
_cell.length_c   1.000
_cell.angle_alpha   90.00
_cell.angle_beta   90.00
_cell.angle_gamma   90.00
#
_symmetry.space_group_name_H-M   'P 1'
#
loop_
_entity.id
_entity.type
_entity.pdbx_description
1 polymer ?
#
loop_
_entity_poly.entity_id
_entity_poly.type
_entity_poly.pdbx_seq_one_letter_code
_entity_poly.pdbx_strand_id
1 'polypeptide(L)' 'MNSSNLYTPGQDNAPAGTYQEVGPRGGKAENSRTVRISRGDRLPPVQQSGNKWEKI' A
#
# COMPACT_ATOMS: atom_id res chain seq x y z
N MET A 1 1.03 13.35 -12.26
CA MET A 1 0.46 13.10 -11.70
C MET A 1 0.64 12.73 -10.41
N ASN A 2 -0.03 12.69 -9.75
CA ASN A 2 0.22 12.59 -8.49
C ASN A 2 0.04 11.26 -7.97
N SER A 3 0.57 10.95 -6.87
CA SER A 3 0.48 9.68 -6.29
C SER A 3 -0.36 9.73 -5.07
N SER A 4 -1.49 10.30 -5.21
CA SER A 4 -2.33 10.55 -4.07
C SER A 4 -2.86 9.28 -3.42
N ASN A 5 -2.77 8.13 -4.05
CA ASN A 5 -3.27 6.89 -3.47
C ASN A 5 -2.23 6.06 -2.76
N LEU A 6 -1.10 6.66 -2.43
CA LEU A 6 -0.05 5.94 -1.72
C LEU A 6 -0.27 6.01 -0.23
N TYR A 7 -0.10 4.88 0.43
CA TYR A 7 -0.27 4.76 1.88
C TYR A 7 0.97 4.11 2.47
N THR A 8 1.28 4.46 3.70
CA THR A 8 2.46 3.90 4.36
C THR A 8 2.14 2.54 4.95
N PRO A 9 3.12 1.65 5.02
CA PRO A 9 2.90 0.37 5.68
C PRO A 9 2.62 0.59 7.16
N GLY A 10 1.71 -0.20 7.68
CA GLY A 10 1.34 -0.08 9.08
C GLY A 10 0.38 1.05 9.38
N GLN A 11 -0.05 1.79 8.38
CA GLN A 11 -0.97 2.90 8.60
C GLN A 11 -2.32 2.39 9.09
N ASP A 12 -2.85 3.04 10.14
CA ASP A 12 -4.15 2.70 10.68
C ASP A 12 -5.26 3.41 9.94
N ASN A 13 -6.44 2.82 10.00
CA ASN A 13 -7.64 3.46 9.44
C ASN A 13 -7.53 3.77 7.96
N ALA A 14 -6.84 2.94 7.23
CA ALA A 14 -6.81 3.10 5.78
C ALA A 14 -8.19 2.75 5.21
N PRO A 15 -8.59 3.40 4.13
CA PRO A 15 -9.89 3.09 3.52
C PRO A 15 -9.96 1.63 3.10
N ALA A 16 -11.14 1.05 3.23
CA ALA A 16 -11.34 -0.31 2.80
C ALA A 16 -11.13 -0.44 1.30
N GLY A 17 -10.58 -1.56 0.89
CA GLY A 17 -10.37 -1.81 -0.52
C GLY A 17 -9.17 -2.70 -0.75
N THR A 18 -8.72 -2.71 -1.99
CA THR A 18 -7.60 -3.53 -2.41
C THR A 18 -6.39 -2.64 -2.60
N TYR A 19 -5.26 -3.12 -2.11
CA TYR A 19 -4.01 -2.38 -2.17
C TYR A 19 -2.94 -3.23 -2.80
N GLN A 20 -2.04 -2.59 -3.53
CA GLN A 20 -0.93 -3.25 -4.18
C GLN A 20 0.37 -2.65 -3.68
N GLU A 21 1.35 -3.49 -3.39
CA GLU A 21 2.65 -3.01 -2.95
C GLU A 21 3.39 -2.39 -4.12
N VAL A 22 3.89 -1.18 -3.93
CA VAL A 22 4.59 -0.45 -4.97
C VAL A 22 5.87 0.11 -4.38
N GLY A 23 6.73 0.62 -5.23
CA GLY A 23 7.97 1.22 -4.79
C GLY A 23 7.73 2.53 -4.05
N PRO A 24 8.80 3.13 -3.53
CA PRO A 24 8.66 4.33 -2.69
C PRO A 24 8.03 5.51 -3.40
N ARG A 25 8.11 5.54 -4.71
CA ARG A 25 7.51 6.62 -5.48
C ARG A 25 6.27 6.19 -6.21
N GLY A 26 5.73 5.03 -5.85
CA GLY A 26 4.56 4.52 -6.53
C GLY A 26 4.88 3.71 -7.76
N GLY A 27 6.14 3.47 -8.02
CA GLY A 27 6.54 2.68 -9.18
C GLY A 27 6.39 1.20 -8.92
N LYS A 28 6.77 0.41 -9.89
CA LYS A 28 6.62 -1.01 -9.81
C LYS A 28 7.55 -1.60 -8.77
N ALA A 29 7.04 -2.47 -7.93
CA ALA A 29 7.84 -3.15 -6.94
C ALA A 29 8.07 -4.59 -7.36
N GLU A 30 9.26 -5.12 -7.00
CA GLU A 30 9.55 -6.49 -7.25
C GLU A 30 8.71 -7.34 -6.35
N ASN A 31 8.13 -8.41 -6.83
CA ASN A 31 7.29 -9.30 -6.04
C ASN A 31 6.13 -8.56 -5.39
N SER A 32 5.55 -7.68 -6.15
CA SER A 32 4.44 -6.87 -5.69
C SER A 32 3.31 -7.76 -5.17
N ARG A 33 2.80 -7.46 -3.98
CA ARG A 33 1.70 -8.21 -3.38
C ARG A 33 0.44 -7.37 -3.43
N THR A 34 -0.67 -8.06 -3.40
CA THR A 34 -1.97 -7.42 -3.33
C THR A 34 -2.65 -7.86 -2.04
N VAL A 35 -3.19 -6.91 -1.30
CA VAL A 35 -3.92 -7.22 -0.08
C VAL A 35 -5.27 -6.54 -0.10
N ARG A 36 -6.22 -7.12 0.60
CA ARG A 36 -7.52 -6.53 0.72
C ARG A 36 -7.76 -6.25 2.19
N ILE A 37 -8.16 -5.05 2.52
CA ILE A 37 -8.40 -4.72 3.91
C ILE A 37 -9.81 -4.18 4.08
N SER A 38 -10.32 -4.32 5.29
CA SER A 38 -11.62 -3.81 5.64
C SER A 38 -11.47 -2.47 6.33
N ARG A 39 -12.58 -1.79 6.45
CA ARG A 39 -12.60 -0.50 7.12
C ARG A 39 -12.03 -0.62 8.52
N GLY A 40 -11.10 0.25 8.84
CA GLY A 40 -10.48 0.26 10.16
C GLY A 40 -9.29 -0.66 10.31
N ASP A 41 -9.00 -1.46 9.30
CA ASP A 41 -7.85 -2.34 9.38
C ASP A 41 -6.56 -1.56 9.18
N ARG A 42 -5.48 -2.15 9.67
CA ARG A 42 -4.17 -1.58 9.50
C ARG A 42 -3.52 -2.22 8.28
N LEU A 43 -2.82 -1.41 7.51
CA LEU A 43 -2.07 -1.94 6.38
C LEU A 43 -0.90 -2.78 6.87
N PRO A 44 -0.66 -3.94 6.25
CA PRO A 44 0.45 -4.78 6.68
C PRO A 44 1.79 -4.18 6.30
N PRO A 45 2.88 -4.69 6.87
CA PRO A 45 4.19 -4.21 6.49
C PRO A 45 4.51 -4.62 5.05
N VAL A 46 5.36 -3.83 4.41
CA VAL A 46 5.80 -4.16 3.06
C VAL A 46 6.98 -5.12 3.13
N GLN A 47 7.24 -5.79 2.01
CA GLN A 47 8.34 -6.75 1.97
C GLN A 47 9.69 -6.07 1.91
N GLN A 48 9.75 -4.89 1.33
CA GLN A 48 11.02 -4.22 1.16
C GLN A 48 10.92 -2.83 1.74
N SER A 49 11.93 -2.45 2.48
CA SER A 49 11.95 -1.15 3.14
C SER A 49 11.76 -0.03 2.12
N GLY A 50 10.92 0.91 2.46
CA GLY A 50 10.65 2.04 1.58
C GLY A 50 9.46 1.88 0.67
N ASN A 51 8.98 0.66 0.49
CA ASN A 51 7.82 0.44 -0.36
C ASN A 51 6.56 1.01 0.28
N LYS A 52 5.57 1.21 -0.55
CA LYS A 52 4.29 1.77 -0.10
C LYS A 52 3.15 0.90 -0.60
N TRP A 53 1.96 1.20 -0.14
CA TRP A 53 0.75 0.55 -0.60
C TRP A 53 -0.02 1.52 -1.47
N GLU A 54 -0.49 1.05 -2.60
CA GLU A 54 -1.29 1.87 -3.50
C GLU A 54 -2.70 1.29 -3.57
N LYS A 55 -3.70 2.11 -3.30
CA LYS A 55 -5.08 1.66 -3.38
C LYS A 55 -5.49 1.55 -4.85
N ILE A 56 -6.04 0.42 -5.24
CA ILE A 56 -6.43 0.19 -6.62
C ILE A 56 -7.92 -0.13 -6.75
#